data_0d701f4ce1fad429990c3f4607ab1949
#
_entry.id   0d701f4ce1fad429990c3f4607ab1949
#
_cell.length_a   1.000
_cell.length_b   1.000
_cell.length_c   1.000
_cell.angle_alpha   90.00
_cell.angle_beta   90.00
_cell.angle_gamma   90.00
#
_symmetry.space_group_name_H-M   'P 1'
#
loop_
_entity.id
_entity.type
_entity.pdbx_description
1 polymer ?
#
loop_
_entity_poly.entity_id
_entity_poly.type
_entity_poly.pdbx_seq_one_letter_code
_entity_poly.pdbx_strand_id
1 'polypeptide(L)' 'GSEMCIRDSSILSRGVKIGKNAKVKNCILLQDTVIEDGANLEYVITDKNVRVSRNRSLTGNDSFQVYVAKGQTV' A
#
# COMPACT_ATOMS: atom_id res chain seq x y z
N GLY A 1 15.02 10.48 1.78
CA GLY A 1 14.41 11.69 1.43
C GLY A 1 13.64 12.33 2.56
N SER A 2 13.14 13.48 2.26
CA SER A 2 12.39 14.26 3.21
C SER A 2 10.88 13.99 3.16
N GLU A 3 10.48 13.06 2.34
CA GLU A 3 9.07 12.75 2.16
C GLU A 3 8.48 12.13 3.42
N MET A 4 7.26 12.51 3.71
CA MET A 4 6.52 11.97 4.83
C MET A 4 5.77 10.73 4.36
N CYS A 5 6.29 9.57 4.74
CA CYS A 5 5.62 8.30 4.50
C CYS A 5 5.32 7.68 5.86
N ILE A 6 4.08 7.30 6.09
CA ILE A 6 3.68 6.70 7.35
C ILE A 6 3.44 5.22 7.13
N ARG A 7 4.24 4.41 7.81
CA ARG A 7 4.11 2.96 7.79
C ARG A 7 3.97 2.51 9.23
N ASP A 8 2.87 1.85 9.53
CA ASP A 8 2.58 1.43 10.87
C ASP A 8 2.07 0.00 10.86
N SER A 9 2.79 -0.89 11.54
CA SER A 9 2.43 -2.30 11.66
C SER A 9 2.22 -2.99 10.31
N SER A 10 2.96 -2.58 9.29
CA SER A 10 2.82 -3.14 7.94
C SER A 10 3.99 -4.05 7.61
N ILE A 11 3.72 -5.04 6.76
CA ILE A 11 4.74 -5.95 6.25
C ILE A 11 5.00 -5.58 4.80
N LEU A 12 6.26 -5.25 4.50
CA LEU A 12 6.66 -4.84 3.17
C LEU A 12 7.67 -5.83 2.60
N SER A 13 7.38 -6.38 1.44
CA SER A 13 8.28 -7.31 0.78
C SER A 13 9.29 -6.56 -0.08
N ARG A 14 10.17 -7.31 -0.74
CA ARG A 14 11.21 -6.74 -1.57
C ARG A 14 10.63 -5.89 -2.70
N GLY A 15 11.28 -4.77 -2.97
CA GLY A 15 10.92 -3.95 -4.13
C GLY A 15 9.70 -3.07 -3.94
N VAL A 16 9.11 -3.05 -2.75
CA VAL A 16 7.98 -2.18 -2.49
C VAL A 16 8.44 -0.74 -2.47
N LYS A 17 7.70 0.12 -3.16
CA LYS A 17 7.97 1.55 -3.21
C LYS A 17 6.76 2.31 -2.69
N ILE A 18 7.02 3.28 -1.82
CA ILE A 18 5.96 4.09 -1.23
C ILE A 18 6.25 5.55 -1.53
N GLY A 19 5.29 6.21 -2.16
CA GLY A 19 5.44 7.59 -2.58
C GLY A 19 5.34 8.60 -1.46
N LYS A 20 5.49 9.85 -1.81
CA LYS A 20 5.47 10.97 -0.86
C LYS A 20 4.10 11.10 -0.22
N ASN A 21 4.08 11.35 1.08
CA ASN A 21 2.86 11.58 1.83
C ASN A 21 1.86 10.43 1.76
N ALA A 22 2.31 9.26 1.33
CA ALA A 22 1.49 8.06 1.36
C ALA A 22 1.42 7.54 2.78
N LYS A 23 0.28 6.94 3.13
CA LYS A 23 0.07 6.34 4.45
C LYS A 23 -0.22 4.87 4.26
N VAL A 24 0.49 4.03 4.99
CA VAL A 24 0.31 2.58 4.92
C VAL A 24 0.21 2.07 6.34
N LYS A 25 -0.94 1.52 6.70
CA LYS A 25 -1.21 1.11 8.06
C LYS A 25 -1.84 -0.28 8.07
N ASN A 26 -1.22 -1.20 8.81
CA ASN A 26 -1.71 -2.57 8.97
C ASN A 26 -1.91 -3.25 7.61
N CYS A 27 -0.95 -3.06 6.70
CA CYS A 27 -1.03 -3.62 5.35
C CYS A 27 0.02 -4.69 5.14
N ILE A 28 -0.24 -5.56 4.17
CA ILE A 28 0.74 -6.52 3.68
C ILE A 28 0.93 -6.24 2.21
N LEU A 29 2.12 -5.76 1.85
CA LEU A 29 2.42 -5.40 0.47
C LEU A 29 3.45 -6.37 -0.08
N LEU A 30 3.05 -7.15 -1.07
CA LEU A 30 3.92 -8.15 -1.63
C LEU A 30 4.87 -7.54 -2.65
N GLN A 31 5.70 -8.38 -3.23
CA GLN A 31 6.86 -7.99 -4.02
C GLN A 31 6.51 -7.02 -5.14
N ASP A 32 7.32 -5.96 -5.26
CA ASP A 32 7.23 -4.97 -6.35
C ASP A 32 5.91 -4.19 -6.39
N THR A 33 5.22 -4.10 -5.26
CA THR A 33 4.05 -3.23 -5.13
C THR A 33 4.51 -1.77 -5.09
N VAL A 34 3.82 -0.91 -5.83
CA VAL A 34 4.10 0.52 -5.86
C VAL A 34 2.90 1.28 -5.31
N ILE A 35 3.13 2.07 -4.29
CA ILE A 35 2.13 2.96 -3.70
C ILE A 35 2.49 4.37 -4.13
N GLU A 36 1.65 5.01 -4.93
CA GLU A 36 1.96 6.33 -5.45
C GLU A 36 1.70 7.42 -4.42
N ASP A 37 2.08 8.65 -4.77
CA ASP A 37 2.06 9.77 -3.85
C ASP A 37 0.67 10.03 -3.28
N GLY A 38 0.61 10.26 -1.98
CA GLY A 38 -0.63 10.65 -1.32
C GLY A 38 -1.65 9.54 -1.14
N ALA A 39 -1.34 8.32 -1.53
CA ALA A 39 -2.26 7.21 -1.33
C ALA A 39 -2.38 6.87 0.15
N ASN A 40 -3.55 6.42 0.55
CA ASN A 40 -3.84 6.08 1.94
C ASN A 40 -4.39 4.66 1.99
N LEU A 41 -3.64 3.77 2.62
CA LEU A 41 -3.98 2.35 2.71
C LEU A 41 -4.10 1.94 4.15
N GLU A 42 -5.19 1.27 4.48
CA GLU A 42 -5.40 0.73 5.82
C GLU A 42 -6.05 -0.64 5.71
N TYR A 43 -5.40 -1.65 6.30
CA TYR A 43 -5.85 -3.04 6.24
C TYR A 43 -5.99 -3.51 4.79
N VAL A 44 -4.94 -3.29 3.99
CA VAL A 44 -4.91 -3.68 2.59
C VAL A 44 -3.85 -4.75 2.39
N ILE A 45 -4.19 -5.78 1.63
CA ILE A 45 -3.25 -6.82 1.24
C ILE A 45 -3.10 -6.72 -0.28
N THR A 46 -1.89 -6.44 -0.75
CA THR A 46 -1.63 -6.43 -2.19
C THR A 46 -0.82 -7.65 -2.57
N ASP A 47 -1.14 -8.24 -3.70
CA ASP A 47 -0.32 -9.29 -4.29
C ASP A 47 0.87 -8.65 -5.02
N LYS A 48 1.62 -9.41 -5.77
CA LYS A 48 2.82 -8.94 -6.45
C LYS A 48 2.49 -7.99 -7.59
N ASN A 49 3.37 -7.02 -7.82
CA ASN A 49 3.28 -6.11 -8.97
C ASN A 49 1.97 -5.31 -9.00
N VAL A 50 1.48 -4.95 -7.85
CA VAL A 50 0.29 -4.11 -7.72
C VAL A 50 0.72 -2.65 -7.71
N ARG A 51 -0.07 -1.80 -8.34
CA ARG A 51 0.13 -0.35 -8.29
C ARG A 51 -1.11 0.31 -7.72
N VAL A 52 -0.93 1.12 -6.70
CA VAL A 52 -2.01 1.93 -6.12
C VAL A 52 -1.79 3.36 -6.60
N SER A 53 -2.78 3.91 -7.29
CA SER A 53 -2.67 5.23 -7.90
C SER A 53 -2.61 6.33 -6.84
N ARG A 54 -2.04 7.47 -7.22
CA ARG A 54 -1.86 8.57 -6.28
C ARG A 54 -3.20 9.05 -5.73
N ASN A 55 -3.16 9.50 -4.50
CA ASN A 55 -4.31 10.02 -3.77
C ASN A 55 -5.46 9.02 -3.64
N ARG A 56 -5.19 7.76 -3.86
CA ARG A 56 -6.17 6.69 -3.70
C ARG A 56 -6.30 6.34 -2.23
N SER A 57 -7.52 6.11 -1.80
CA SER A 57 -7.81 5.70 -0.43
C SER A 57 -8.46 4.33 -0.43
N LEU A 58 -7.80 3.37 0.21
CA LEU A 58 -8.32 2.01 0.35
C LEU A 58 -8.32 1.68 1.84
N THR A 59 -9.50 1.43 2.39
CA THR A 59 -9.63 1.22 3.82
C THR A 59 -10.44 -0.03 4.10
N GLY A 60 -9.83 -0.96 4.81
CA GLY A 60 -10.52 -2.12 5.38
C GLY A 60 -10.53 -2.02 6.89
N ASN A 61 -10.66 -3.17 7.56
CA ASN A 61 -10.54 -3.26 9.00
C ASN A 61 -9.97 -4.63 9.37
N ASP A 62 -9.74 -4.87 10.65
CA ASP A 62 -9.09 -6.11 11.08
C ASP A 62 -9.94 -7.36 10.83
N SER A 63 -11.24 -7.21 10.65
CA SER A 63 -12.13 -8.31 10.32
C SER A 63 -12.28 -8.52 8.82
N PHE A 64 -11.93 -7.52 8.01
CA PHE A 64 -12.17 -7.58 6.58
C PHE A 64 -11.12 -6.72 5.86
N GLN A 65 -10.05 -7.36 5.39
CA GLN A 65 -9.01 -6.66 4.65
C GLN A 65 -9.40 -6.49 3.18
N VAL A 66 -8.90 -5.40 2.58
CA VAL A 66 -9.04 -5.18 1.15
C VAL A 66 -7.93 -5.94 0.44
N TYR A 67 -8.29 -6.82 -0.48
CA TYR A 67 -7.31 -7.59 -1.24
C TYR A 67 -7.22 -7.08 -2.66
N VAL A 68 -6.01 -6.85 -3.15
CA VAL A 68 -5.76 -6.42 -4.52
C VAL A 68 -4.96 -7.50 -5.23
N ALA A 69 -5.50 -8.03 -6.31
CA ALA A 69 -4.90 -9.16 -7.01
C ALA A 69 -3.65 -8.76 -7.77
N LYS A 70 -2.83 -9.75 -8.06
CA LYS A 70 -1.55 -9.61 -8.73
C LYS A 70 -1.67 -8.80 -10.03
N GLY A 71 -0.77 -7.85 -10.19
CA GLY A 71 -0.65 -7.09 -11.43
C GLY A 71 -1.69 -6.00 -11.64
N GLN A 72 -2.56 -5.79 -10.68
CA GLN A 72 -3.63 -4.80 -10.84
C GLN A 72 -3.16 -3.39 -10.50
N THR A 73 -3.80 -2.43 -11.13
CA THR A 73 -3.68 -1.00 -10.80
C THR A 73 -5.02 -0.52 -10.28
N VAL A 74 -5.00 0.06 -9.10
CA VAL A 74 -6.23 0.56 -8.48
C VAL A 74 -6.13 2.02 -8.13
#